data_e59ae48e1a283449ba1d9cb97bffd776
#
_entry.id   e59ae48e1a283449ba1d9cb97bffd776
#
_cell.length_a   1.000
_cell.length_b   1.000
_cell.length_c   1.000
_cell.angle_alpha   90.00
_cell.angle_beta   90.00
_cell.angle_gamma   90.00
#
_symmetry.space_group_name_H-M   'P 1'
#
loop_
_entity.id
_entity.type
_entity.pdbx_description
1 polymer ?
#
loop_
_entity_poly.entity_id
_entity_poly.type
_entity_poly.pdbx_seq_one_letter_code
_entity_poly.pdbx_strand_id
1 'polypeptide(L)'
;MHLEFDKGGLRFFFFTAAIRGRQPLLSRIVPRAPKRQRPGEVSPEPPRRRDSCAGWGVELAPAGEAVAKLWREVHARDPFLTASNFVLMPDHAHLLLLVDYRRAPAGFDLLGWRLRFRDEAAAAASAMLPGIKPSAFWEEKYWIMILNAGTSLPAVRRYIKLNPARKMWKESHPDLFARHTDLRHPVLDPALPWSAMGDLTLLGSPFLFPVVLTRKKPLEQHEPEIADILDRARNGAIPVCGFLSPGEKRVLELLRKEPGTRWIRTVAHGLPPRFDPSAEESRYLAAGRQLVLSSFPPDVPEFPVNWPNCHIMNDRNAVLCVRAAAGAQSKR
;
A
#
# COMPACT_ATOMS: atom_id res chain seq x y z
N MET A 1 -6.93 -24.59 -9.74
CA MET A 1 -5.96 -23.58 -9.28
C MET A 1 -4.81 -24.34 -8.62
N HIS A 2 -3.70 -24.59 -9.37
CA HIS A 2 -2.54 -25.29 -8.85
C HIS A 2 -1.83 -24.36 -7.85
N LEU A 3 -1.96 -24.68 -6.58
CA LEU A 3 -1.16 -24.09 -5.51
C LEU A 3 0.23 -24.71 -5.60
N GLU A 4 1.18 -24.04 -6.25
CA GLU A 4 2.58 -24.43 -6.12
C GLU A 4 2.98 -24.26 -4.66
N PHE A 5 3.22 -25.41 -4.02
CA PHE A 5 3.83 -25.45 -2.71
C PHE A 5 5.26 -24.90 -2.81
N ASP A 6 5.64 -24.02 -1.92
CA ASP A 6 7.05 -23.82 -1.65
C ASP A 6 7.66 -25.22 -1.41
N LYS A 7 8.79 -25.52 -2.09
CA LYS A 7 9.46 -26.84 -2.06
C LYS A 7 9.81 -27.35 -0.64
N GLY A 8 9.59 -26.54 0.38
CA GLY A 8 9.84 -26.83 1.78
C GLY A 8 8.63 -27.14 2.66
N GLY A 9 7.40 -27.11 2.15
CA GLY A 9 6.18 -27.32 2.98
C GLY A 9 5.84 -26.17 3.93
N LEU A 10 6.48 -25.01 3.79
CA LEU A 10 6.20 -23.79 4.54
C LEU A 10 5.20 -22.92 3.77
N ARG A 11 4.17 -22.39 4.45
CA ARG A 11 3.20 -21.47 3.84
C ARG A 11 2.84 -20.31 4.75
N PHE A 12 2.74 -19.14 4.15
CA PHE A 12 2.22 -17.95 4.84
C PHE A 12 0.75 -17.73 4.52
N PHE A 13 0.00 -17.40 5.57
CA PHE A 13 -1.40 -17.03 5.49
C PHE A 13 -1.60 -15.66 6.13
N PHE A 14 -2.27 -14.79 5.42
CA PHE A 14 -2.63 -13.47 5.92
C PHE A 14 -4.12 -13.41 6.20
N PHE A 15 -4.48 -13.09 7.44
CA PHE A 15 -5.84 -13.02 7.92
C PHE A 15 -6.25 -11.58 8.20
N THR A 16 -7.48 -11.25 7.89
CA THR A 16 -8.14 -10.03 8.34
C THR A 16 -9.45 -10.38 9.03
N ALA A 17 -9.61 -9.95 10.27
CA ALA A 17 -10.83 -10.09 11.05
C ALA A 17 -11.30 -8.72 11.52
N ALA A 18 -12.56 -8.39 11.28
CA ALA A 18 -13.15 -7.12 11.68
C ALA A 18 -14.06 -7.28 12.91
N ILE A 19 -14.07 -6.29 13.78
CA ILE A 19 -15.03 -6.18 14.87
C ILE A 19 -16.42 -5.90 14.27
N ARG A 20 -17.45 -6.53 14.81
CA ARG A 20 -18.84 -6.32 14.38
C ARG A 20 -19.24 -4.85 14.53
N GLY A 21 -19.76 -4.29 13.45
CA GLY A 21 -20.11 -2.87 13.40
C GLY A 21 -18.92 -1.92 13.45
N ARG A 22 -17.70 -2.41 13.22
CA ARG A 22 -16.47 -1.60 13.18
C ARG A 22 -16.22 -0.77 14.43
N GLN A 23 -16.65 -1.26 15.60
CA GLN A 23 -16.40 -0.59 16.87
C GLN A 23 -14.89 -0.59 17.23
N PRO A 24 -14.32 0.51 17.76
CA PRO A 24 -12.90 0.63 18.05
C PRO A 24 -12.52 0.00 19.41
N LEU A 25 -12.59 -1.33 19.51
CA LEU A 25 -12.46 -2.07 20.78
C LEU A 25 -11.07 -2.62 21.06
N LEU A 26 -10.19 -2.78 20.01
CA LEU A 26 -8.91 -3.47 20.18
C LEU A 26 -7.76 -2.54 20.54
N SER A 27 -7.77 -1.30 20.06
CA SER A 27 -6.65 -0.39 20.23
C SER A 27 -7.05 1.06 19.97
N ARG A 28 -6.11 1.97 20.23
CA ARG A 28 -6.13 3.33 19.69
C ARG A 28 -4.86 3.59 18.88
N ILE A 29 -4.95 4.42 17.85
CA ILE A 29 -3.78 4.83 17.09
C ILE A 29 -3.15 6.01 17.82
N VAL A 30 -1.84 5.91 18.04
CA VAL A 30 -1.06 6.91 18.78
C VAL A 30 0.19 7.30 18.00
N PRO A 31 0.68 8.55 18.16
CA PRO A 31 2.00 8.92 17.67
C PRO A 31 3.07 8.04 18.35
N ARG A 32 4.01 7.54 17.56
CA ARG A 32 5.18 6.87 18.11
C ARG A 32 6.20 7.92 18.53
N ALA A 33 6.67 7.85 19.76
CA ALA A 33 7.83 8.63 20.18
C ALA A 33 9.03 8.30 19.27
N PRO A 34 9.82 9.31 18.85
CA PRO A 34 11.07 9.05 18.15
C PRO A 34 11.91 8.10 19.01
N LYS A 35 12.47 7.05 18.40
CA LYS A 35 13.40 6.18 19.13
C LYS A 35 14.52 7.05 19.71
N ARG A 36 14.68 7.06 21.02
CA ARG A 36 15.83 7.68 21.67
C ARG A 36 17.08 7.04 21.08
N GLN A 37 17.94 7.83 20.44
CA GLN A 37 19.29 7.40 20.11
C GLN A 37 20.00 7.09 21.43
N ARG A 38 20.64 5.95 21.53
CA ARG A 38 21.49 5.66 22.69
C ARG A 38 22.64 6.66 22.68
N PRO A 39 22.98 7.28 23.82
CA PRO A 39 24.15 8.14 23.91
C PRO A 39 25.38 7.36 23.44
N GLY A 40 26.12 7.86 22.45
CA GLY A 40 27.33 7.21 21.93
C GLY A 40 27.17 6.40 20.63
N GLU A 41 25.99 6.18 20.11
CA GLU A 41 25.82 5.63 18.76
C GLU A 41 26.00 6.76 17.71
N VAL A 42 27.24 6.95 17.29
CA VAL A 42 27.53 7.71 16.06
C VAL A 42 27.11 6.83 14.90
N SER A 43 25.96 7.10 14.32
CA SER A 43 25.53 6.45 13.08
C SER A 43 26.49 6.92 11.97
N PRO A 44 27.24 6.05 11.27
CA PRO A 44 28.15 6.45 10.19
C PRO A 44 27.40 6.92 8.94
N GLU A 45 26.09 6.86 8.91
CA GLU A 45 25.25 7.45 7.86
C GLU A 45 24.46 8.60 8.45
N PRO A 46 24.38 9.77 7.73
CA PRO A 46 23.40 10.79 8.09
C PRO A 46 22.06 10.09 8.22
N PRO A 47 21.20 10.47 9.19
CA PRO A 47 19.95 9.79 9.43
C PRO A 47 19.26 9.69 8.07
N ARG A 48 19.34 8.53 7.45
CA ARG A 48 18.44 8.20 6.35
C ARG A 48 17.12 8.62 6.97
N ARG A 49 16.42 9.59 6.38
CA ARG A 49 15.09 10.01 6.82
C ARG A 49 14.23 8.76 6.78
N ARG A 50 14.49 7.89 7.76
CA ARG A 50 13.81 6.64 7.97
C ARG A 50 12.39 7.02 8.30
N ASP A 51 11.57 6.90 7.25
CA ASP A 51 10.14 6.80 7.39
C ASP A 51 9.53 7.80 8.40
N SER A 52 9.42 9.08 8.01
CA SER A 52 8.47 10.01 8.64
C SER A 52 7.06 9.42 8.71
N CYS A 53 6.86 8.32 7.97
CA CYS A 53 5.70 7.45 7.96
C CYS A 53 5.60 6.50 9.15
N ALA A 54 6.68 6.28 9.89
CA ALA A 54 6.69 5.43 11.08
C ALA A 54 6.21 6.16 12.36
N GLY A 55 5.72 7.40 12.21
CA GLY A 55 5.25 8.21 13.33
C GLY A 55 4.00 7.72 14.04
N TRP A 56 3.37 6.64 13.56
CA TRP A 56 2.14 6.11 14.13
C TRP A 56 2.27 4.67 14.56
N GLY A 57 1.64 4.32 15.67
CA GLY A 57 1.54 2.96 16.20
C GLY A 57 0.16 2.70 16.77
N VAL A 58 0.00 1.55 17.40
CA VAL A 58 -1.20 1.22 18.17
C VAL A 58 -0.81 1.07 19.65
N GLU A 59 -1.67 1.57 20.52
CA GLU A 59 -1.71 1.25 21.93
C GLU A 59 -2.91 0.34 22.15
N LEU A 60 -2.65 -0.87 22.67
CA LEU A 60 -3.69 -1.87 22.80
C LEU A 60 -4.62 -1.53 23.97
N ALA A 61 -5.91 -1.70 23.75
CA ALA A 61 -6.91 -1.75 24.81
C ALA A 61 -6.86 -3.12 25.51
N PRO A 62 -7.45 -3.30 26.70
CA PRO A 62 -7.47 -4.60 27.39
C PRO A 62 -7.95 -5.76 26.53
N ALA A 63 -8.97 -5.56 25.71
CA ALA A 63 -9.46 -6.54 24.74
C ALA A 63 -8.41 -6.87 23.68
N GLY A 64 -7.70 -5.86 23.17
CA GLY A 64 -6.59 -6.03 22.22
C GLY A 64 -5.41 -6.76 22.84
N GLU A 65 -5.06 -6.48 24.08
CA GLU A 65 -3.98 -7.21 24.79
C GLU A 65 -4.34 -8.70 24.95
N ALA A 66 -5.61 -9.02 25.29
CA ALA A 66 -6.05 -10.41 25.38
C ALA A 66 -5.89 -11.15 24.04
N VAL A 67 -6.30 -10.53 22.93
CA VAL A 67 -6.10 -11.09 21.57
C VAL A 67 -4.61 -11.22 21.22
N ALA A 68 -3.81 -10.20 21.51
CA ALA A 68 -2.37 -10.20 21.23
C ALA A 68 -1.62 -11.28 22.02
N LYS A 69 -2.02 -11.54 23.27
CA LYS A 69 -1.47 -12.61 24.10
C LYS A 69 -1.70 -13.97 23.43
N LEU A 70 -2.94 -14.29 23.08
CA LEU A 70 -3.28 -15.54 22.39
C LEU A 70 -2.48 -15.71 21.09
N TRP A 71 -2.32 -14.63 20.31
CA TRP A 71 -1.54 -14.67 19.08
C TRP A 71 -0.07 -14.99 19.31
N ARG A 72 0.54 -14.40 20.34
CA ARG A 72 1.94 -14.64 20.69
C ARG A 72 2.17 -16.08 21.20
N GLU A 73 1.16 -16.70 21.80
CA GLU A 73 1.20 -18.05 22.36
C GLU A 73 0.93 -19.15 21.31
N VAL A 74 0.58 -18.80 20.07
CA VAL A 74 0.27 -19.77 19.01
C VAL A 74 1.36 -20.82 18.84
N HIS A 75 2.63 -20.43 18.80
CA HIS A 75 3.75 -21.38 18.61
C HIS A 75 3.94 -22.32 19.81
N ALA A 76 3.70 -21.86 21.02
CA ALA A 76 3.81 -22.71 22.22
C ALA A 76 2.70 -23.76 22.26
N ARG A 77 1.53 -23.46 21.71
CA ARG A 77 0.36 -24.35 21.64
C ARG A 77 0.45 -25.32 20.46
N ASP A 78 0.86 -24.81 19.33
CA ASP A 78 0.94 -25.51 18.03
C ASP A 78 2.34 -25.29 17.43
N PRO A 79 3.37 -26.12 17.75
CA PRO A 79 4.77 -25.85 17.37
C PRO A 79 5.07 -25.84 15.87
N PHE A 80 4.14 -26.29 15.03
CA PHE A 80 4.21 -26.21 13.58
C PHE A 80 3.61 -24.90 13.02
N LEU A 81 3.06 -24.05 13.90
CA LEU A 81 2.57 -22.71 13.57
C LEU A 81 3.50 -21.65 14.14
N THR A 82 3.74 -20.60 13.38
CA THR A 82 4.47 -19.43 13.87
C THR A 82 3.67 -18.17 13.64
N ALA A 83 3.24 -17.54 14.73
CA ALA A 83 2.68 -16.20 14.71
C ALA A 83 3.77 -15.22 14.27
N SER A 84 3.60 -14.66 13.07
CA SER A 84 4.55 -13.70 12.50
C SER A 84 4.09 -12.26 12.80
N ASN A 85 4.16 -11.38 11.83
CA ASN A 85 3.74 -10.00 12.00
C ASN A 85 2.23 -9.87 12.24
N PHE A 86 1.83 -8.95 13.11
CA PHE A 86 0.43 -8.60 13.29
C PHE A 86 0.26 -7.11 13.64
N VAL A 87 -0.95 -6.61 13.43
CA VAL A 87 -1.42 -5.34 13.95
C VAL A 87 -2.89 -5.46 14.34
N LEU A 88 -3.20 -5.03 15.55
CA LEU A 88 -4.58 -4.89 16.03
C LEU A 88 -4.95 -3.40 15.87
N MET A 89 -5.65 -3.11 14.79
CA MET A 89 -6.23 -1.79 14.53
C MET A 89 -7.41 -1.56 15.48
N PRO A 90 -7.90 -0.34 15.66
CA PRO A 90 -9.04 -0.12 16.56
C PRO A 90 -10.21 -1.07 16.32
N ASP A 91 -10.57 -1.31 15.07
CA ASP A 91 -11.80 -1.99 14.64
C ASP A 91 -11.58 -3.30 13.87
N HIS A 92 -10.32 -3.73 13.70
CA HIS A 92 -9.97 -4.96 12.99
C HIS A 92 -8.54 -5.43 13.30
N ALA A 93 -8.25 -6.68 12.94
CA ALA A 93 -6.94 -7.30 13.09
C ALA A 93 -6.38 -7.73 11.73
N HIS A 94 -5.08 -7.54 11.54
CA HIS A 94 -4.29 -8.16 10.47
C HIS A 94 -3.26 -9.07 11.11
N LEU A 95 -3.28 -10.34 10.73
CA LEU A 95 -2.46 -11.40 11.33
C LEU A 95 -1.75 -12.16 10.21
N LEU A 96 -0.45 -12.41 10.37
CA LEU A 96 0.37 -13.18 9.44
C LEU A 96 0.86 -14.46 10.12
N LEU A 97 0.40 -15.61 9.66
CA LEU A 97 0.73 -16.95 10.18
C LEU A 97 1.62 -17.69 9.19
N LEU A 98 2.69 -18.30 9.69
CA LEU A 98 3.46 -19.31 8.99
C LEU A 98 3.03 -20.69 9.46
N VAL A 99 2.75 -21.60 8.53
CA VAL A 99 2.43 -23.00 8.76
C VAL A 99 3.56 -23.87 8.20
N ASP A 100 4.16 -24.71 9.03
CA ASP A 100 5.09 -25.78 8.57
C ASP A 100 4.32 -27.08 8.42
N TYR A 101 3.86 -27.37 7.21
CA TYR A 101 3.10 -28.59 6.91
C TYR A 101 3.91 -29.87 7.03
N ARG A 102 5.24 -29.82 7.09
CA ARG A 102 6.09 -31.00 7.33
C ARG A 102 6.00 -31.47 8.78
N ARG A 103 5.69 -30.55 9.70
CA ARG A 103 5.56 -30.77 11.14
C ARG A 103 4.11 -30.82 11.61
N ALA A 104 3.20 -30.42 10.75
CA ALA A 104 1.77 -30.43 11.05
C ALA A 104 1.25 -31.88 11.21
N PRO A 105 0.32 -32.12 12.14
CA PRO A 105 -0.36 -33.42 12.24
C PRO A 105 -1.05 -33.81 10.91
N ALA A 106 -1.12 -35.10 10.64
CA ALA A 106 -1.88 -35.60 9.50
C ALA A 106 -3.33 -35.12 9.57
N GLY A 107 -3.84 -34.57 8.46
CA GLY A 107 -5.19 -34.03 8.38
C GLY A 107 -5.38 -32.67 9.06
N PHE A 108 -4.29 -31.92 9.34
CA PHE A 108 -4.41 -30.58 9.90
C PHE A 108 -5.32 -29.69 9.05
N ASP A 109 -6.39 -29.21 9.66
CA ASP A 109 -7.35 -28.28 9.07
C ASP A 109 -7.09 -26.85 9.54
N LEU A 110 -6.48 -26.05 8.66
CA LEU A 110 -6.21 -24.64 8.92
C LEU A 110 -7.49 -23.81 9.12
N LEU A 111 -8.57 -24.14 8.38
CA LEU A 111 -9.82 -23.38 8.49
C LEU A 111 -10.47 -23.64 9.84
N GLY A 112 -10.54 -24.89 10.27
CA GLY A 112 -11.02 -25.28 11.61
C GLY A 112 -10.17 -24.68 12.72
N TRP A 113 -8.83 -24.72 12.59
CA TRP A 113 -7.92 -24.08 13.54
C TRP A 113 -8.20 -22.59 13.67
N ARG A 114 -8.34 -21.89 12.56
CA ARG A 114 -8.63 -20.46 12.53
C ARG A 114 -9.97 -20.12 13.17
N LEU A 115 -11.01 -20.93 12.95
CA LEU A 115 -12.30 -20.72 13.58
C LEU A 115 -12.18 -20.83 15.11
N ARG A 116 -11.50 -21.87 15.61
CA ARG A 116 -11.23 -22.02 17.04
C ARG A 116 -10.45 -20.84 17.60
N PHE A 117 -9.35 -20.43 16.94
CA PHE A 117 -8.59 -19.25 17.37
C PHE A 117 -9.46 -17.98 17.41
N ARG A 118 -10.31 -17.77 16.42
CA ARG A 118 -11.25 -16.64 16.38
C ARG A 118 -12.19 -16.65 17.56
N ASP A 119 -12.75 -17.78 17.88
CA ASP A 119 -13.74 -17.93 18.96
C ASP A 119 -13.06 -17.79 20.33
N GLU A 120 -11.84 -18.32 20.52
CA GLU A 120 -11.02 -18.10 21.72
C GLU A 120 -10.65 -16.61 21.87
N ALA A 121 -10.25 -15.96 20.78
CA ALA A 121 -9.93 -14.53 20.78
C ALA A 121 -11.16 -13.67 21.10
N ALA A 122 -12.33 -14.08 20.59
CA ALA A 122 -13.61 -13.42 20.92
C ALA A 122 -13.95 -13.58 22.42
N ALA A 123 -13.80 -14.78 22.95
CA ALA A 123 -14.08 -15.05 24.38
C ALA A 123 -13.14 -14.24 25.29
N ALA A 124 -11.82 -14.25 24.99
CA ALA A 124 -10.83 -13.52 25.77
C ALA A 124 -11.04 -12.00 25.71
N ALA A 125 -11.35 -11.45 24.52
CA ALA A 125 -11.62 -10.03 24.35
C ALA A 125 -12.92 -9.59 25.02
N SER A 126 -14.00 -10.38 24.87
CA SER A 126 -15.30 -10.08 25.47
C SER A 126 -15.29 -10.11 26.99
N ALA A 127 -14.42 -10.93 27.60
CA ALA A 127 -14.22 -10.94 29.05
C ALA A 127 -13.72 -9.57 29.59
N MET A 128 -13.08 -8.76 28.73
CA MET A 128 -12.62 -7.40 29.05
C MET A 128 -13.64 -6.31 28.73
N LEU A 129 -14.81 -6.67 28.16
CA LEU A 129 -15.79 -5.72 27.62
C LEU A 129 -17.21 -6.06 28.14
N PRO A 130 -17.65 -5.42 29.23
CA PRO A 130 -19.01 -5.65 29.75
C PRO A 130 -20.08 -5.46 28.67
N GLY A 131 -21.01 -6.42 28.55
CA GLY A 131 -22.12 -6.34 27.61
C GLY A 131 -21.88 -6.85 26.19
N ILE A 132 -20.64 -7.19 25.82
CA ILE A 132 -20.33 -7.77 24.51
C ILE A 132 -20.20 -9.29 24.63
N LYS A 133 -21.11 -10.01 23.95
CA LYS A 133 -21.05 -11.49 23.89
C LYS A 133 -19.95 -11.93 22.88
N PRO A 134 -19.23 -13.03 23.16
CA PRO A 134 -18.22 -13.58 22.23
C PRO A 134 -18.76 -13.81 20.82
N SER A 135 -19.98 -14.32 20.68
CA SER A 135 -20.63 -14.55 19.38
C SER A 135 -20.94 -13.28 18.58
N ALA A 136 -20.92 -12.12 19.23
CA ALA A 136 -21.17 -10.81 18.62
C ALA A 136 -19.88 -9.99 18.43
N PHE A 137 -18.71 -10.52 18.78
CA PHE A 137 -17.46 -9.77 18.78
C PHE A 137 -16.92 -9.55 17.37
N TRP A 138 -16.74 -10.62 16.58
CA TRP A 138 -16.24 -10.53 15.21
C TRP A 138 -17.36 -10.49 14.18
N GLU A 139 -17.10 -9.84 13.06
CA GLU A 139 -17.92 -9.97 11.85
C GLU A 139 -17.91 -11.42 11.35
N GLU A 140 -19.00 -11.87 10.72
CA GLU A 140 -19.06 -13.21 10.13
C GLU A 140 -18.13 -13.33 8.94
N LYS A 141 -18.08 -12.30 8.12
CA LYS A 141 -17.19 -12.23 6.97
C LYS A 141 -15.77 -11.91 7.43
N TYR A 142 -14.87 -12.78 7.05
CA TYR A 142 -13.44 -12.59 7.24
C TYR A 142 -12.74 -12.80 5.90
N TRP A 143 -11.55 -12.27 5.81
CA TRP A 143 -10.75 -12.43 4.63
C TRP A 143 -9.47 -13.21 4.96
N ILE A 144 -9.14 -14.19 4.09
CA ILE A 144 -7.90 -14.97 4.16
C ILE A 144 -7.23 -14.93 2.81
N MET A 145 -5.94 -14.65 2.79
CA MET A 145 -5.10 -14.75 1.61
C MET A 145 -3.96 -15.72 1.86
N ILE A 146 -3.80 -16.66 0.95
CA ILE A 146 -2.61 -17.52 0.90
C ILE A 146 -1.54 -16.75 0.15
N LEU A 147 -0.37 -16.58 0.76
CA LEU A 147 0.76 -15.97 0.08
C LEU A 147 1.40 -17.04 -0.81
N ASN A 148 1.25 -16.86 -2.11
CA ASN A 148 1.88 -17.72 -3.14
C ASN A 148 3.21 -17.11 -3.61
N ALA A 149 3.89 -17.79 -4.54
CA ALA A 149 5.18 -17.37 -5.10
C ALA A 149 5.16 -15.96 -5.72
N GLY A 150 3.99 -15.47 -6.19
CA GLY A 150 3.81 -14.11 -6.71
C GLY A 150 3.58 -13.04 -5.63
N THR A 151 3.40 -13.44 -4.37
CA THR A 151 3.10 -12.49 -3.28
C THR A 151 4.38 -12.12 -2.54
N SER A 152 4.73 -10.85 -2.55
CA SER A 152 5.89 -10.35 -1.81
C SER A 152 5.64 -10.34 -0.29
N LEU A 153 6.23 -11.28 0.43
CA LEU A 153 6.18 -11.33 1.89
C LEU A 153 6.68 -10.02 2.55
N PRO A 154 7.78 -9.38 2.08
CA PRO A 154 8.17 -8.06 2.56
C PRO A 154 7.09 -6.99 2.38
N ALA A 155 6.34 -7.02 1.27
CA ALA A 155 5.25 -6.08 1.03
C ALA A 155 4.09 -6.29 2.02
N VAL A 156 3.70 -7.53 2.31
CA VAL A 156 2.67 -7.84 3.31
C VAL A 156 3.11 -7.40 4.71
N ARG A 157 4.36 -7.68 5.11
CA ARG A 157 4.91 -7.21 6.39
C ARG A 157 4.93 -5.71 6.49
N ARG A 158 5.29 -5.02 5.41
CA ARG A 158 5.24 -3.54 5.33
C ARG A 158 3.81 -3.04 5.43
N TYR A 159 2.87 -3.66 4.74
CA TYR A 159 1.45 -3.35 4.83
C TYR A 159 0.95 -3.41 6.27
N ILE A 160 1.21 -4.53 6.99
CA ILE A 160 0.83 -4.69 8.41
C ILE A 160 1.45 -3.57 9.26
N LYS A 161 2.74 -3.31 9.09
CA LYS A 161 3.49 -2.30 9.87
C LYS A 161 2.95 -0.87 9.66
N LEU A 162 2.57 -0.54 8.42
CA LEU A 162 2.15 0.82 8.05
C LEU A 162 0.64 1.05 8.20
N ASN A 163 -0.14 0.05 8.55
CA ASN A 163 -1.60 0.17 8.64
C ASN A 163 -2.06 1.32 9.55
N PRO A 164 -1.50 1.52 10.76
CA PRO A 164 -1.86 2.66 11.59
C PRO A 164 -1.60 4.02 10.90
N ALA A 165 -0.44 4.17 10.28
CA ALA A 165 -0.10 5.39 9.56
C ALA A 165 -1.02 5.63 8.36
N ARG A 166 -1.34 4.57 7.58
CA ARG A 166 -2.28 4.66 6.45
C ARG A 166 -3.67 5.17 6.87
N LYS A 167 -4.18 4.65 8.00
CA LYS A 167 -5.47 5.11 8.54
C LYS A 167 -5.40 6.60 8.87
N MET A 168 -4.37 7.02 9.60
CA MET A 168 -4.19 8.43 9.97
C MET A 168 -4.00 9.35 8.76
N TRP A 169 -3.27 8.91 7.72
CA TRP A 169 -3.13 9.71 6.50
C TRP A 169 -4.46 9.90 5.78
N LYS A 170 -5.27 8.85 5.66
CA LYS A 170 -6.61 8.94 5.05
C LYS A 170 -7.53 9.87 5.82
N GLU A 171 -7.47 9.82 7.15
CA GLU A 171 -8.30 10.66 8.02
C GLU A 171 -7.84 12.12 8.03
N SER A 172 -6.52 12.37 7.96
CA SER A 172 -5.96 13.72 7.98
C SER A 172 -6.00 14.42 6.63
N HIS A 173 -6.11 13.67 5.53
CA HIS A 173 -6.04 14.20 4.17
C HIS A 173 -7.13 13.54 3.28
N PRO A 174 -8.41 13.64 3.64
CA PRO A 174 -9.49 12.93 2.95
C PRO A 174 -9.54 13.27 1.46
N ASP A 175 -9.24 14.52 1.09
CA ASP A 175 -9.26 14.98 -0.31
C ASP A 175 -8.20 14.29 -1.17
N LEU A 176 -7.01 14.05 -0.62
CA LEU A 176 -5.92 13.37 -1.32
C LEU A 176 -6.16 11.86 -1.48
N PHE A 177 -7.10 11.30 -0.74
CA PHE A 177 -7.55 9.91 -0.85
C PHE A 177 -8.93 9.77 -1.47
N ALA A 178 -9.57 10.88 -1.83
CA ALA A 178 -10.80 10.87 -2.60
C ALA A 178 -10.52 10.38 -4.03
N ARG A 179 -11.39 9.49 -4.55
CA ARG A 179 -11.38 9.12 -5.96
C ARG A 179 -12.25 10.10 -6.73
N HIS A 180 -11.64 10.82 -7.64
CA HIS A 180 -12.32 11.71 -8.57
C HIS A 180 -12.64 10.94 -9.86
N THR A 181 -13.87 11.01 -10.33
CA THR A 181 -14.35 10.43 -11.60
C THR A 181 -14.82 11.54 -12.52
N ASP A 182 -14.84 11.24 -13.81
CA ASP A 182 -15.25 12.22 -14.84
C ASP A 182 -14.51 13.56 -14.71
N LEU A 183 -13.23 13.44 -14.36
CA LEU A 183 -12.38 14.59 -14.07
C LEU A 183 -12.23 15.47 -15.30
N ARG A 184 -12.50 16.77 -15.12
CA ARG A 184 -12.34 17.80 -16.16
C ARG A 184 -11.23 18.76 -15.76
N HIS A 185 -10.25 18.92 -16.64
CA HIS A 185 -9.16 19.87 -16.47
C HIS A 185 -8.65 20.30 -17.85
N PRO A 186 -8.20 21.56 -18.06
CA PRO A 186 -7.77 22.04 -19.38
C PRO A 186 -6.71 21.19 -20.09
N VAL A 187 -5.82 20.55 -19.34
CA VAL A 187 -4.76 19.68 -19.90
C VAL A 187 -5.27 18.28 -20.26
N LEU A 188 -6.42 17.87 -19.75
CA LEU A 188 -7.00 16.56 -20.00
C LEU A 188 -7.84 16.59 -21.29
N ASP A 189 -7.87 15.47 -22.00
CA ASP A 189 -8.76 15.32 -23.14
C ASP A 189 -10.20 15.16 -22.66
N PRO A 190 -11.13 16.08 -23.02
CA PRO A 190 -12.52 16.02 -22.55
C PRO A 190 -13.30 14.82 -23.09
N ALA A 191 -12.80 14.16 -24.14
CA ALA A 191 -13.44 12.96 -24.70
C ALA A 191 -13.13 11.68 -23.91
N LEU A 192 -12.19 11.73 -22.96
CA LEU A 192 -11.76 10.53 -22.21
C LEU A 192 -12.34 10.51 -20.79
N PRO A 193 -12.62 9.32 -20.23
CA PRO A 193 -13.18 9.13 -18.89
C PRO A 193 -12.08 9.21 -17.81
N TRP A 194 -11.56 10.41 -17.59
CA TRP A 194 -10.48 10.59 -16.62
C TRP A 194 -10.94 10.34 -15.19
N SER A 195 -10.14 9.59 -14.46
CA SER A 195 -10.29 9.42 -13.02
C SER A 195 -8.94 9.57 -12.32
N ALA A 196 -8.96 10.06 -11.08
CA ALA A 196 -7.74 10.37 -10.35
C ALA A 196 -7.89 10.14 -8.84
N MET A 197 -6.72 10.01 -8.16
CA MET A 197 -6.58 10.07 -6.71
C MET A 197 -5.24 10.74 -6.39
N GLY A 198 -5.22 11.69 -5.48
CA GLY A 198 -4.04 12.43 -5.05
C GLY A 198 -4.13 13.91 -5.29
N ASP A 199 -2.97 14.56 -5.39
CA ASP A 199 -2.89 16.01 -5.54
C ASP A 199 -3.21 16.47 -6.97
N LEU A 200 -4.45 16.90 -7.19
CA LEU A 200 -4.92 17.41 -8.49
C LEU A 200 -4.20 18.68 -8.94
N THR A 201 -3.58 19.44 -8.01
CA THR A 201 -2.85 20.67 -8.37
C THR A 201 -1.65 20.39 -9.27
N LEU A 202 -1.16 19.14 -9.28
CA LEU A 202 -0.08 18.72 -10.16
C LEU A 202 -0.43 18.86 -11.65
N LEU A 203 -1.71 18.75 -12.01
CA LEU A 203 -2.16 18.96 -13.39
C LEU A 203 -2.03 20.41 -13.86
N GLY A 204 -1.99 21.36 -12.93
CA GLY A 204 -1.81 22.78 -13.22
C GLY A 204 -0.37 23.18 -13.55
N SER A 205 0.61 22.29 -13.40
CA SER A 205 2.02 22.58 -13.71
C SER A 205 2.25 22.69 -15.23
N PRO A 206 2.89 23.75 -15.72
CA PRO A 206 3.30 23.84 -17.12
C PRO A 206 4.52 22.98 -17.48
N PHE A 207 5.18 22.42 -16.47
CA PHE A 207 6.42 21.64 -16.60
C PHE A 207 6.19 20.14 -16.48
N LEU A 208 5.05 19.66 -16.99
CA LEU A 208 4.80 18.23 -17.13
C LEU A 208 5.64 17.67 -18.27
N PHE A 209 6.24 16.49 -18.08
CA PHE A 209 6.98 15.83 -19.15
C PHE A 209 6.80 14.31 -19.11
N PRO A 210 6.64 13.65 -20.29
CA PRO A 210 6.44 12.21 -20.32
C PRO A 210 7.76 11.48 -20.09
N VAL A 211 7.70 10.35 -19.38
CA VAL A 211 8.83 9.45 -19.20
C VAL A 211 8.47 8.09 -19.77
N VAL A 212 9.24 7.65 -20.77
CA VAL A 212 9.12 6.33 -21.39
C VAL A 212 10.52 5.74 -21.57
N LEU A 213 10.84 4.71 -20.81
CA LEU A 213 12.12 3.99 -20.91
C LEU A 213 11.87 2.57 -21.43
N THR A 214 12.48 2.26 -22.57
CA THR A 214 12.28 0.99 -23.25
C THR A 214 12.80 -0.20 -22.44
N ARG A 215 12.12 -1.34 -22.53
CA ARG A 215 12.60 -2.61 -21.96
C ARG A 215 13.69 -3.28 -22.79
N LYS A 216 13.95 -2.79 -24.00
CA LYS A 216 14.93 -3.39 -24.92
C LYS A 216 16.38 -3.06 -24.55
N LYS A 217 16.59 -2.00 -23.76
CA LYS A 217 17.92 -1.60 -23.29
C LYS A 217 18.16 -2.14 -21.87
N PRO A 218 19.36 -2.62 -21.54
CA PRO A 218 19.79 -2.89 -20.16
C PRO A 218 19.64 -1.65 -19.27
N LEU A 219 19.48 -1.85 -17.97
CA LEU A 219 19.27 -0.74 -17.03
C LEU A 219 20.42 0.26 -17.01
N GLU A 220 21.64 -0.23 -17.12
CA GLU A 220 22.89 0.56 -17.12
C GLU A 220 22.94 1.56 -18.28
N GLN A 221 22.33 1.21 -19.42
CA GLN A 221 22.27 2.10 -20.59
C GLN A 221 21.23 3.22 -20.44
N HIS A 222 20.38 3.15 -19.41
CA HIS A 222 19.40 4.19 -19.09
C HIS A 222 19.91 5.19 -18.03
N GLU A 223 21.06 4.97 -17.41
CA GLU A 223 21.56 5.84 -16.34
C GLU A 223 21.67 7.33 -16.76
N PRO A 224 22.14 7.70 -17.98
CA PRO A 224 22.14 9.11 -18.40
C PRO A 224 20.72 9.71 -18.53
N GLU A 225 19.78 8.94 -19.11
CA GLU A 225 18.39 9.35 -19.26
C GLU A 225 17.72 9.50 -17.87
N ILE A 226 17.99 8.58 -16.95
CA ILE A 226 17.51 8.61 -15.57
C ILE A 226 18.06 9.83 -14.82
N ALA A 227 19.34 10.15 -15.00
CA ALA A 227 19.97 11.31 -14.38
C ALA A 227 19.34 12.63 -14.86
N ASP A 228 19.07 12.79 -16.16
CA ASP A 228 18.35 13.94 -16.72
C ASP A 228 16.93 14.07 -16.15
N ILE A 229 16.19 12.96 -16.10
CA ILE A 229 14.84 12.94 -15.52
C ILE A 229 14.86 13.42 -14.07
N LEU A 230 15.82 12.95 -13.28
CA LEU A 230 15.94 13.35 -11.87
C LEU A 230 16.33 14.82 -11.72
N ASP A 231 17.25 15.30 -12.54
CA ASP A 231 17.65 16.71 -12.51
C ASP A 231 16.47 17.62 -12.84
N ARG A 232 15.74 17.33 -13.89
CA ARG A 232 14.50 18.05 -14.23
C ARG A 232 13.49 18.01 -13.08
N ALA A 233 13.31 16.86 -12.42
CA ALA A 233 12.39 16.73 -11.31
C ALA A 233 12.84 17.52 -10.07
N ARG A 234 14.15 17.59 -9.79
CA ARG A 234 14.74 18.45 -8.73
C ARG A 234 14.49 19.92 -8.99
N ASN A 235 14.50 20.31 -10.26
CA ASN A 235 14.21 21.67 -10.70
C ASN A 235 12.70 21.96 -10.84
N GLY A 236 11.83 21.10 -10.29
CA GLY A 236 10.40 21.32 -10.16
C GLY A 236 9.55 20.82 -11.33
N ALA A 237 10.14 20.25 -12.37
CA ALA A 237 9.38 19.58 -13.42
C ALA A 237 8.74 18.30 -12.89
N ILE A 238 7.60 17.89 -13.44
CA ILE A 238 6.79 16.77 -12.96
C ILE A 238 6.78 15.67 -14.01
N PRO A 239 7.45 14.54 -13.77
CA PRO A 239 7.40 13.39 -14.66
C PRO A 239 6.00 12.75 -14.65
N VAL A 240 5.52 12.41 -15.84
CA VAL A 240 4.25 11.70 -16.10
C VAL A 240 4.60 10.31 -16.65
N CYS A 241 4.31 9.25 -15.92
CA CYS A 241 4.79 7.92 -16.26
C CYS A 241 3.93 6.80 -15.64
N GLY A 242 3.86 5.64 -16.32
CA GLY A 242 3.29 4.42 -15.76
C GLY A 242 4.18 3.69 -14.78
N PHE A 243 5.49 3.92 -14.83
CA PHE A 243 6.52 3.23 -14.04
C PHE A 243 6.47 1.72 -14.17
N LEU A 244 6.33 1.22 -15.40
CA LEU A 244 6.12 -0.20 -15.69
C LEU A 244 7.41 -0.93 -16.08
N SER A 245 8.32 -0.28 -16.84
CA SER A 245 9.60 -0.87 -17.25
C SER A 245 10.62 -0.88 -16.10
N PRO A 246 11.68 -1.69 -16.15
CA PRO A 246 12.75 -1.66 -15.15
C PRO A 246 13.38 -0.27 -14.98
N GLY A 247 13.66 0.45 -16.08
CA GLY A 247 14.19 1.80 -16.06
C GLY A 247 13.24 2.79 -15.41
N GLU A 248 11.95 2.77 -15.78
CA GLU A 248 10.93 3.62 -15.18
C GLU A 248 10.73 3.33 -13.68
N LYS A 249 10.77 2.07 -13.26
CA LYS A 249 10.74 1.70 -11.84
C LYS A 249 11.94 2.26 -11.08
N ARG A 250 13.12 2.25 -11.72
CA ARG A 250 14.32 2.86 -11.14
C ARG A 250 14.16 4.36 -10.98
N VAL A 251 13.59 5.07 -11.98
CA VAL A 251 13.22 6.48 -11.85
C VAL A 251 12.33 6.71 -10.65
N LEU A 252 11.22 5.94 -10.52
CA LEU A 252 10.30 6.09 -9.38
C LEU A 252 11.00 5.85 -8.04
N GLU A 253 11.86 4.84 -7.94
CA GLU A 253 12.65 4.57 -6.73
C GLU A 253 13.49 5.78 -6.33
N LEU A 254 14.14 6.42 -7.29
CA LEU A 254 14.99 7.58 -7.05
C LEU A 254 14.17 8.83 -6.72
N LEU A 255 13.09 9.12 -7.46
CA LEU A 255 12.15 10.20 -7.14
C LEU A 255 11.61 10.09 -5.69
N ARG A 256 11.33 8.89 -5.24
CA ARG A 256 10.88 8.63 -3.86
C ARG A 256 11.92 9.02 -2.81
N LYS A 257 13.20 8.86 -3.12
CA LYS A 257 14.33 9.21 -2.23
C LYS A 257 14.63 10.71 -2.20
N GLU A 258 14.30 11.43 -3.28
CA GLU A 258 14.57 12.86 -3.40
C GLU A 258 13.48 13.68 -2.70
N PRO A 259 13.84 14.53 -1.73
CA PRO A 259 12.88 15.42 -1.09
C PRO A 259 12.27 16.41 -2.08
N GLY A 260 10.95 16.67 -1.95
CA GLY A 260 10.29 17.71 -2.74
C GLY A 260 9.93 17.32 -4.19
N THR A 261 10.47 16.24 -4.74
CA THR A 261 10.05 15.79 -6.08
C THR A 261 8.61 15.33 -6.08
N ARG A 262 7.91 15.61 -7.17
CA ARG A 262 6.50 15.26 -7.39
C ARG A 262 6.37 14.54 -8.72
N TRP A 263 5.34 13.70 -8.87
CA TRP A 263 5.12 12.96 -10.10
C TRP A 263 3.64 12.62 -10.31
N ILE A 264 3.28 12.39 -11.56
CA ILE A 264 1.98 11.83 -11.95
C ILE A 264 2.22 10.38 -12.37
N ARG A 265 1.64 9.44 -11.62
CA ARG A 265 1.61 8.03 -11.98
C ARG A 265 0.36 7.75 -12.80
N THR A 266 0.54 7.41 -14.06
CA THR A 266 -0.57 6.96 -14.90
C THR A 266 -0.72 5.44 -14.82
N VAL A 267 -1.95 4.97 -15.00
CA VAL A 267 -2.26 3.53 -14.99
C VAL A 267 -2.95 3.12 -16.28
N ALA A 268 -2.62 1.92 -16.78
CA ALA A 268 -3.15 1.36 -18.02
C ALA A 268 -4.47 0.58 -17.81
N HIS A 269 -5.19 0.92 -16.76
CA HIS A 269 -6.47 0.33 -16.35
C HIS A 269 -7.35 1.39 -15.69
N GLY A 270 -8.61 1.07 -15.42
CA GLY A 270 -9.51 1.97 -14.69
C GLY A 270 -9.14 2.07 -13.20
N LEU A 271 -9.55 3.17 -12.55
CA LEU A 271 -9.54 3.25 -11.09
C LEU A 271 -10.89 2.74 -10.56
N PRO A 272 -10.95 1.54 -9.97
CA PRO A 272 -12.22 0.98 -9.49
C PRO A 272 -12.75 1.79 -8.30
N PRO A 273 -14.07 1.68 -7.97
CA PRO A 273 -14.67 2.40 -6.84
C PRO A 273 -13.97 2.18 -5.50
N ARG A 274 -13.35 1.02 -5.32
CA ARG A 274 -12.56 0.67 -4.11
C ARG A 274 -11.08 0.64 -4.41
N PHE A 275 -10.59 1.58 -5.21
CA PHE A 275 -9.15 1.71 -5.40
C PHE A 275 -8.47 2.01 -4.05
N ASP A 276 -7.58 1.11 -3.65
CA ASP A 276 -6.83 1.24 -2.39
C ASP A 276 -5.33 1.29 -2.72
N PRO A 277 -4.71 2.48 -2.67
CA PRO A 277 -3.29 2.61 -2.96
C PRO A 277 -2.46 1.78 -1.99
N SER A 278 -1.32 1.28 -2.45
CA SER A 278 -0.38 0.54 -1.61
C SER A 278 0.04 1.37 -0.39
N ALA A 279 0.51 0.70 0.67
CA ALA A 279 1.00 1.39 1.87
C ALA A 279 2.14 2.38 1.56
N GLU A 280 2.94 2.10 0.55
CA GLU A 280 4.01 2.99 0.11
C GLU A 280 3.45 4.20 -0.66
N GLU A 281 2.51 3.98 -1.57
CA GLU A 281 1.85 5.06 -2.31
C GLU A 281 1.07 6.00 -1.40
N SER A 282 0.35 5.45 -0.42
CA SER A 282 -0.40 6.23 0.56
C SER A 282 0.45 7.32 1.23
N ARG A 283 1.74 7.05 1.44
CA ARG A 283 2.69 8.02 1.97
C ARG A 283 2.88 9.22 1.05
N TYR A 284 3.04 8.98 -0.24
CA TYR A 284 3.32 10.04 -1.21
C TYR A 284 2.05 10.79 -1.59
N LEU A 285 0.91 10.12 -1.57
CA LEU A 285 -0.39 10.77 -1.69
C LEU A 285 -0.61 11.74 -0.53
N ALA A 286 -0.46 11.28 0.72
CA ALA A 286 -0.62 12.13 1.91
C ALA A 286 0.38 13.31 1.95
N ALA A 287 1.53 13.18 1.32
CA ALA A 287 2.51 14.25 1.21
C ALA A 287 2.26 15.23 0.05
N GLY A 288 1.16 15.07 -0.72
CA GLY A 288 0.88 15.87 -1.92
C GLY A 288 1.93 15.73 -3.03
N ARG A 289 2.67 14.62 -3.03
CA ARG A 289 3.78 14.39 -3.98
C ARG A 289 3.38 13.55 -5.19
N GLN A 290 2.22 12.91 -5.13
CA GLN A 290 1.78 11.98 -6.16
C GLN A 290 0.32 12.26 -6.55
N LEU A 291 0.07 12.18 -7.85
CA LEU A 291 -1.24 12.00 -8.44
C LEU A 291 -1.26 10.64 -9.15
N VAL A 292 -2.25 9.81 -8.85
CA VAL A 292 -2.57 8.62 -9.66
C VAL A 292 -3.65 9.04 -10.64
N LEU A 293 -3.43 8.80 -11.94
CA LEU A 293 -4.30 9.25 -13.02
C LEU A 293 -4.60 8.10 -13.98
N SER A 294 -5.87 7.92 -14.32
CA SER A 294 -6.34 6.97 -15.33
C SER A 294 -7.16 7.66 -16.39
N SER A 295 -6.95 7.28 -17.64
CA SER A 295 -7.76 7.66 -18.79
C SER A 295 -8.66 6.52 -19.30
N PHE A 296 -8.78 5.46 -18.51
CA PHE A 296 -9.57 4.28 -18.85
C PHE A 296 -10.85 4.20 -18.03
N PRO A 297 -11.93 3.61 -18.58
CA PRO A 297 -13.15 3.34 -17.82
C PRO A 297 -12.88 2.53 -16.54
N PRO A 298 -13.68 2.71 -15.48
CA PRO A 298 -13.45 2.08 -14.18
C PRO A 298 -13.48 0.55 -14.18
N ASP A 299 -14.13 -0.05 -15.16
CA ASP A 299 -14.28 -1.50 -15.35
C ASP A 299 -13.12 -2.15 -16.10
N VAL A 300 -12.20 -1.35 -16.68
CA VAL A 300 -10.97 -1.90 -17.27
C VAL A 300 -10.08 -2.45 -16.16
N PRO A 301 -9.82 -3.77 -16.13
CA PRO A 301 -9.13 -4.43 -15.03
C PRO A 301 -7.63 -4.14 -15.04
N GLU A 302 -7.01 -4.18 -13.87
CA GLU A 302 -5.56 -4.05 -13.71
C GLU A 302 -4.81 -5.24 -14.30
N PHE A 303 -5.36 -6.44 -14.23
CA PHE A 303 -4.76 -7.68 -14.71
C PHE A 303 -5.70 -8.46 -15.64
N PRO A 304 -5.15 -9.17 -16.64
CA PRO A 304 -3.73 -9.26 -17.01
C PRO A 304 -3.21 -7.93 -17.59
N VAL A 305 -1.87 -7.72 -17.52
CA VAL A 305 -1.23 -6.54 -18.11
C VAL A 305 -1.56 -6.46 -19.60
N ASN A 306 -2.23 -5.40 -19.99
CA ASN A 306 -2.67 -5.18 -21.36
C ASN A 306 -1.67 -4.26 -22.07
N TRP A 307 -0.83 -4.83 -22.93
CA TRP A 307 0.17 -4.09 -23.71
C TRP A 307 -0.40 -2.97 -24.57
N PRO A 308 -1.49 -3.17 -25.32
CA PRO A 308 -2.15 -2.06 -26.03
C PRO A 308 -2.51 -0.91 -25.10
N ASN A 309 -3.08 -1.17 -23.93
CA ASN A 309 -3.43 -0.12 -22.97
C ASN A 309 -2.18 0.62 -22.46
N CYS A 310 -1.03 -0.05 -22.33
CA CYS A 310 0.21 0.61 -21.93
C CYS A 310 0.69 1.59 -23.01
N HIS A 311 0.59 1.23 -24.28
CA HIS A 311 0.91 2.14 -25.40
C HIS A 311 -0.04 3.33 -25.44
N ILE A 312 -1.36 3.08 -25.42
CA ILE A 312 -2.38 4.12 -25.36
C ILE A 312 -2.15 5.08 -24.17
N MET A 313 -1.81 4.55 -23.01
CA MET A 313 -1.48 5.36 -21.83
C MET A 313 -0.28 6.28 -22.10
N ASN A 314 0.81 5.75 -22.69
CA ASN A 314 2.01 6.53 -22.99
C ASN A 314 1.72 7.64 -24.03
N ASP A 315 0.94 7.36 -25.06
CA ASP A 315 0.53 8.34 -26.06
C ASP A 315 -0.31 9.46 -25.42
N ARG A 316 -1.25 9.09 -24.54
CA ARG A 316 -2.07 10.05 -23.78
C ARG A 316 -1.23 10.87 -22.81
N ASN A 317 -0.19 10.31 -22.20
CA ASN A 317 0.77 11.03 -21.37
C ASN A 317 1.51 12.11 -22.18
N ALA A 318 1.96 11.78 -23.39
CA ALA A 318 2.63 12.74 -24.27
C ALA A 318 1.68 13.91 -24.63
N VAL A 319 0.44 13.62 -25.04
CA VAL A 319 -0.56 14.63 -25.36
C VAL A 319 -0.87 15.52 -24.14
N LEU A 320 -1.01 14.94 -22.96
CA LEU A 320 -1.25 15.68 -21.72
C LEU A 320 -0.12 16.68 -21.44
N CYS A 321 1.13 16.25 -21.59
CA CYS A 321 2.30 17.10 -21.37
C CYS A 321 2.38 18.26 -22.40
N VAL A 322 2.06 17.98 -23.67
CA VAL A 322 1.98 19.03 -24.71
C VAL A 322 0.90 20.07 -24.39
N ARG A 323 -0.29 19.63 -23.97
CA ARG A 323 -1.36 20.55 -23.57
C ARG A 323 -0.99 21.40 -22.35
N ALA A 324 -0.27 20.82 -21.38
CA ALA A 324 0.21 21.57 -20.21
C ALA A 324 1.18 22.68 -20.60
N ALA A 325 2.11 22.41 -21.50
CA ALA A 325 3.05 23.40 -22.01
C ALA A 325 2.36 24.51 -22.83
N ALA A 326 1.40 24.16 -23.69
CA ALA A 326 0.65 25.12 -24.51
C ALA A 326 -0.23 26.06 -23.64
N GLY A 327 -0.89 25.53 -22.59
CA GLY A 327 -1.70 26.33 -21.69
C GLY A 327 -0.92 27.38 -20.89
N ALA A 328 0.38 27.21 -20.74
CA ALA A 328 1.25 28.21 -20.11
C ALA A 328 1.61 29.37 -21.06
N GLN A 329 1.70 29.11 -22.35
CA GLN A 329 2.00 30.14 -23.37
C GLN A 329 0.83 31.07 -23.60
N SER A 330 -0.42 30.59 -23.49
CA SER A 330 -1.61 31.40 -23.68
C SER A 330 -1.99 32.32 -22.50
N LYS A 331 -1.28 32.18 -21.37
CA LYS A 331 -1.48 33.03 -20.16
C LYS A 331 -0.39 34.10 -19.99
N ARG A 332 0.58 34.15 -20.90
CA ARG A 332 1.57 35.23 -21.04
C ARG A 332 1.12 36.23 -22.11
#